data_c707dd0c2793834cdb7b13ea6b81a1d5
#
_entry.id   c707dd0c2793834cdb7b13ea6b81a1d5
#
_cell.length_a   1.000
_cell.length_b   1.000
_cell.length_c   1.000
_cell.angle_alpha   90.00
_cell.angle_beta   90.00
_cell.angle_gamma   90.00
#
_symmetry.space_group_name_H-M   'P 1'
#
loop_
_entity.id
_entity.type
_entity.pdbx_description
1 polymer ?
#
loop_
_entity_poly.entity_id
_entity_poly.type
_entity_poly.pdbx_seq_one_letter_code
_entity_poly.pdbx_strand_id
1 'polypeptide(L)'
;MLIDGELQLDAALVPDVTDKKAPGSPIRGKVNTIIFPNLNAGNIGYKLVQRIANADAYGPILQGFAKPISDLSRGCSIEDIVVTSAITLVQAGN
;
A
#
# COMPACT_ATOMS: atom_id res chain seq x y z
N MET A 1 -1.52 -5.32 17.06
CA MET A 1 -1.55 -4.50 15.84
C MET A 1 -2.20 -3.17 16.19
N LEU A 2 -1.57 -2.04 15.83
CA LEU A 2 -2.15 -0.72 16.01
C LEU A 2 -2.92 -0.33 14.74
N ILE A 3 -4.13 0.18 14.92
CA ILE A 3 -5.01 0.64 13.83
C ILE A 3 -5.54 2.00 14.21
N ASP A 4 -5.56 2.92 13.27
CA ASP A 4 -6.18 4.23 13.42
C ASP A 4 -6.86 4.59 12.09
N GLY A 5 -7.72 5.58 12.08
CA GLY A 5 -8.46 5.92 10.88
C GLY A 5 -9.03 7.31 10.88
N GLU A 6 -9.64 7.62 9.72
CA GLU A 6 -10.10 8.96 9.38
C GLU A 6 -9.00 10.02 9.50
N LEU A 7 -7.77 9.63 9.11
CA LEU A 7 -6.62 10.51 9.10
C LEU A 7 -6.36 11.04 7.69
N GLN A 8 -5.90 12.27 7.60
CA GLN A 8 -5.26 12.74 6.38
C GLN A 8 -3.93 12.01 6.19
N LEU A 9 -3.51 11.81 4.95
CA LEU A 9 -2.30 11.06 4.63
C LEU A 9 -1.05 11.61 5.32
N ASP A 10 -0.91 12.92 5.37
CA ASP A 10 0.21 13.58 6.04
C ASP A 10 0.21 13.34 7.55
N ALA A 11 -0.98 13.31 8.18
CA ALA A 11 -1.12 12.99 9.60
C ALA A 11 -0.79 11.52 9.90
N ALA A 12 -0.96 10.62 8.94
CA ALA A 12 -0.57 9.21 9.08
C ALA A 12 0.94 8.98 8.94
N LEU A 13 1.63 9.82 8.15
CA LEU A 13 3.03 9.61 7.76
C LEU A 13 4.03 10.49 8.50
N VAL A 14 3.62 11.68 8.96
CA VAL A 14 4.53 12.70 9.50
C VAL A 14 4.20 12.97 10.96
N PRO A 15 5.10 12.61 11.92
CA PRO A 15 4.85 12.75 13.36
C PRO A 15 4.41 14.16 13.79
N ASP A 16 5.09 15.20 13.31
CA ASP A 16 4.76 16.58 13.65
C ASP A 16 3.37 17.01 13.17
N VAL A 17 2.90 16.43 12.07
CA VAL A 17 1.55 16.65 11.56
C VAL A 17 0.54 15.85 12.37
N THR A 18 0.89 14.62 12.75
CA THR A 18 0.05 13.80 13.64
C THR A 18 -0.20 14.52 14.97
N ASP A 19 0.84 15.04 15.58
CA ASP A 19 0.73 15.73 16.88
C ASP A 19 -0.19 16.96 16.82
N LYS A 20 -0.29 17.61 15.65
CA LYS A 20 -1.17 18.76 15.43
C LYS A 20 -2.59 18.38 15.05
N LYS A 21 -2.76 17.41 14.16
CA LYS A 21 -4.06 17.06 13.57
C LYS A 21 -4.75 15.89 14.26
N ALA A 22 -3.99 15.00 14.87
CA ALA A 22 -4.48 13.78 15.52
C ALA A 22 -3.66 13.44 16.79
N PRO A 23 -3.65 14.31 17.81
CA PRO A 23 -2.76 14.16 18.97
C PRO A 23 -2.99 12.88 19.79
N GLY A 24 -4.16 12.25 19.64
CA GLY A 24 -4.48 10.97 20.30
C GLY A 24 -4.14 9.72 19.48
N SER A 25 -3.55 9.86 18.31
CA SER A 25 -3.26 8.72 17.45
C SER A 25 -2.23 7.77 18.07
N PRO A 26 -2.53 6.47 18.18
CA PRO A 26 -1.56 5.49 18.69
C PRO A 26 -0.43 5.23 17.70
N ILE A 27 -0.59 5.60 16.43
CA ILE A 27 0.40 5.35 15.36
C ILE A 27 1.46 6.45 15.32
N ARG A 28 1.08 7.70 15.59
CA ARG A 28 2.00 8.85 15.68
C ARG A 28 2.91 9.02 14.47
N GLY A 29 2.33 8.99 13.28
CA GLY A 29 3.06 9.17 12.02
C GLY A 29 4.01 8.02 11.64
N LYS A 30 3.86 6.84 12.23
CA LYS A 30 4.68 5.66 11.97
C LYS A 30 3.88 4.54 11.29
N VAL A 31 2.96 4.92 10.43
CA VAL A 31 2.17 3.93 9.68
C VAL A 31 3.06 3.15 8.70
N ASN A 32 2.81 1.86 8.59
CA ASN A 32 3.47 0.98 7.61
C ASN A 32 2.50 0.40 6.59
N THR A 33 1.21 0.61 6.79
CA THR A 33 0.15 0.15 5.88
C THR A 33 -0.92 1.23 5.78
N ILE A 34 -1.23 1.65 4.58
CA ILE A 34 -2.22 2.70 4.31
C ILE A 34 -3.41 2.09 3.60
N ILE A 35 -4.61 2.28 4.17
CA ILE A 35 -5.86 1.86 3.56
C ILE A 35 -6.51 3.08 2.91
N PHE A 36 -6.62 3.03 1.60
CA PHE A 36 -7.29 4.08 0.82
C PHE A 36 -8.81 3.92 0.87
N PRO A 37 -9.57 5.01 0.75
CA PRO A 37 -11.03 4.97 0.87
C PRO A 37 -11.72 4.22 -0.27
N ASN A 38 -11.08 4.15 -1.44
CA ASN A 38 -11.60 3.45 -2.61
C ASN A 38 -10.46 3.16 -3.61
N LEU A 39 -10.79 2.38 -4.63
CA LEU A 39 -9.82 1.97 -5.65
C LEU A 39 -9.25 3.15 -6.46
N ASN A 40 -10.07 4.17 -6.73
CA ASN A 40 -9.61 5.33 -7.49
C ASN A 40 -8.50 6.08 -6.74
N ALA A 41 -8.72 6.34 -5.45
CA ALA A 41 -7.71 6.97 -4.59
C ALA A 41 -6.45 6.12 -4.49
N GLY A 42 -6.59 4.82 -4.30
CA GLY A 42 -5.47 3.88 -4.25
C GLY A 42 -4.66 3.85 -5.55
N ASN A 43 -5.33 3.78 -6.69
CA ASN A 43 -4.67 3.81 -8.00
C ASN A 43 -3.90 5.11 -8.24
N ILE A 44 -4.49 6.25 -7.92
CA ILE A 44 -3.80 7.54 -8.04
C ILE A 44 -2.61 7.58 -7.09
N GLY A 45 -2.80 7.20 -5.83
CA GLY A 45 -1.77 7.27 -4.80
C GLY A 45 -0.54 6.45 -5.13
N TYR A 46 -0.68 5.16 -5.41
CA TYR A 46 0.50 4.33 -5.68
C TYR A 46 1.19 4.71 -6.99
N LYS A 47 0.44 5.09 -8.02
CA LYS A 47 1.02 5.49 -9.31
C LYS A 47 1.78 6.81 -9.22
N LEU A 48 1.32 7.76 -8.41
CA LEU A 48 2.07 8.99 -8.13
C LEU A 48 3.41 8.68 -7.47
N VAL A 49 3.42 7.84 -6.45
CA VAL A 49 4.65 7.43 -5.77
C VAL A 49 5.57 6.66 -6.72
N GLN A 50 5.05 5.72 -7.47
CA GLN A 50 5.82 4.96 -8.45
C GLN A 50 6.44 5.85 -9.52
N ARG A 51 5.64 6.71 -10.14
CA ARG A 51 6.09 7.46 -11.33
C ARG A 51 6.83 8.74 -11.01
N ILE A 52 6.44 9.47 -9.96
CA ILE A 52 7.05 10.74 -9.58
C ILE A 52 8.18 10.54 -8.58
N ALA A 53 7.97 9.70 -7.56
CA ALA A 53 8.98 9.41 -6.54
C ALA A 53 9.91 8.25 -6.92
N ASN A 54 9.74 7.66 -8.08
CA ASN A 54 10.61 6.61 -8.62
C ASN A 54 10.70 5.37 -7.71
N ALA A 55 9.60 5.03 -7.05
CA ALA A 55 9.50 3.87 -6.18
C ALA A 55 9.08 2.63 -6.96
N ASP A 56 9.50 1.46 -6.48
CA ASP A 56 9.01 0.20 -7.01
C ASP A 56 7.58 -0.05 -6.55
N ALA A 57 6.75 -0.63 -7.42
CA ALA A 57 5.38 -0.99 -7.12
C ALA A 57 5.08 -2.40 -7.62
N TYR A 58 4.76 -3.28 -6.71
CA TYR A 58 4.47 -4.69 -7.00
C TYR A 58 3.02 -5.03 -6.62
N GLY A 59 2.37 -5.79 -7.48
CA GLY A 59 0.97 -6.15 -7.33
C GLY A 59 0.14 -5.79 -8.56
N PRO A 60 -1.20 -5.76 -8.44
CA PRO A 60 -2.02 -5.97 -7.21
C PRO A 60 -1.96 -7.39 -6.66
N ILE A 61 -1.87 -7.48 -5.34
CA ILE A 61 -1.94 -8.74 -4.61
C ILE A 61 -3.32 -8.78 -3.97
N LEU A 62 -4.13 -9.76 -4.35
CA LEU A 62 -5.53 -9.83 -3.95
C LEU A 62 -5.68 -10.56 -2.62
N GLN A 63 -6.64 -10.09 -1.82
CA GLN A 63 -7.00 -10.69 -0.53
C GLN A 63 -8.39 -11.32 -0.59
N GLY A 64 -8.67 -12.23 0.35
CA GLY A 64 -9.98 -12.84 0.50
C GLY A 64 -10.23 -14.08 -0.35
N PHE A 65 -9.24 -14.56 -1.09
CA PHE A 65 -9.32 -15.81 -1.84
C PHE A 65 -8.80 -17.00 -1.01
N ALA A 66 -9.31 -18.19 -1.29
CA ALA A 66 -8.85 -19.41 -0.63
C ALA A 66 -7.40 -19.77 -0.96
N LYS A 67 -6.90 -19.31 -2.10
CA LYS A 67 -5.51 -19.44 -2.53
C LYS A 67 -5.00 -18.10 -3.02
N PRO A 68 -3.70 -17.83 -2.92
CA PRO A 68 -3.12 -16.58 -3.40
C PRO A 68 -3.39 -16.34 -4.88
N ILE A 69 -3.81 -15.14 -5.18
CA ILE A 69 -4.01 -14.65 -6.54
C ILE A 69 -3.44 -13.24 -6.61
N SER A 70 -2.73 -12.95 -7.66
CA SER A 70 -2.27 -11.61 -7.99
C SER A 70 -2.69 -11.25 -9.40
N ASP A 71 -2.81 -9.96 -9.67
CA ASP A 71 -3.10 -9.41 -10.98
C ASP A 71 -1.88 -8.60 -11.46
N LEU A 72 -1.92 -8.12 -12.67
CA LEU A 72 -0.87 -7.29 -13.26
C LEU A 72 -1.49 -6.09 -13.97
N SER A 73 -0.84 -4.95 -13.85
CA SER A 73 -1.19 -3.78 -14.64
C SER A 73 -0.91 -4.03 -16.13
N ARG A 74 -1.73 -3.47 -17.01
CA ARG A 74 -1.46 -3.47 -18.46
C ARG A 74 -0.16 -2.75 -18.84
N GLY A 75 0.36 -1.91 -17.95
CA GLY A 75 1.63 -1.22 -18.11
C GLY A 75 2.79 -1.85 -17.35
N CYS A 76 2.66 -3.11 -16.92
CA CYS A 76 3.70 -3.79 -16.15
C CYS A 76 4.94 -4.09 -17.01
N SER A 77 6.08 -4.07 -16.35
CA SER A 77 7.36 -4.51 -16.92
C SER A 77 7.54 -6.03 -16.78
N ILE A 78 8.56 -6.57 -17.41
CA ILE A 78 8.96 -7.98 -17.22
C ILE A 78 9.33 -8.23 -15.75
N GLU A 79 10.02 -7.30 -15.12
CA GLU A 79 10.39 -7.40 -13.70
C GLU A 79 9.17 -7.45 -12.79
N ASP A 80 8.16 -6.61 -13.05
CA ASP A 80 6.90 -6.64 -12.29
C ASP A 80 6.23 -8.02 -12.36
N ILE A 81 6.25 -8.67 -13.53
CA ILE A 81 5.70 -10.02 -13.72
C ILE A 81 6.47 -11.03 -12.87
N VAL A 82 7.80 -11.00 -12.94
CA VAL A 82 8.65 -11.93 -12.19
C VAL A 82 8.46 -11.76 -10.68
N VAL A 83 8.54 -10.54 -10.19
CA VAL A 83 8.44 -10.26 -8.75
C VAL A 83 7.04 -10.58 -8.21
N THR A 84 5.99 -10.16 -8.90
CA THR A 84 4.60 -10.45 -8.49
C THR A 84 4.33 -11.96 -8.48
N SER A 85 4.85 -12.69 -9.47
CA SER A 85 4.75 -14.16 -9.51
C SER A 85 5.48 -14.80 -8.33
N ALA A 86 6.70 -14.33 -8.02
CA ALA A 86 7.48 -14.82 -6.89
C ALA A 86 6.76 -14.58 -5.56
N ILE A 87 6.18 -13.40 -5.35
CA ILE A 87 5.39 -13.10 -4.15
C ILE A 87 4.20 -14.07 -4.03
N THR A 88 3.47 -14.28 -5.12
CA THR A 88 2.31 -15.19 -5.14
C THR A 88 2.72 -16.62 -4.81
N LEU A 89 3.86 -17.08 -5.32
CA LEU A 89 4.40 -18.41 -5.01
C LEU A 89 4.79 -18.55 -3.54
N VAL A 90 5.44 -17.54 -2.96
CA VAL A 90 5.78 -17.52 -1.53
C VAL A 90 4.52 -17.58 -0.67
N GLN A 91 3.50 -16.82 -1.02
CA GLN A 91 2.21 -16.88 -0.32
C GLN A 91 1.54 -18.24 -0.44
N ALA A 92 1.64 -18.90 -1.60
CA ALA A 92 1.06 -20.23 -1.83
C ALA A 92 1.79 -21.35 -1.06
N GLY A 93 3.08 -21.18 -0.79
CA GLY A 93 3.89 -22.12 -0.03
C GLY A 93 3.70 -22.06 1.49
N ASN A 94 3.03 -21.03 1.93
CA ASN A 94 2.74 -20.82 3.34
C ASN A 94 1.25 -21.08 3.63
#